data_d15e5641eb2d718225b9b23fb268c633
#
_entry.id   d15e5641eb2d718225b9b23fb268c633
#
_cell.length_a   1.000
_cell.length_b   1.000
_cell.length_c   1.000
_cell.angle_alpha   90.00
_cell.angle_beta   90.00
_cell.angle_gamma   90.00
#
_symmetry.space_group_name_H-M   'P 1'
#
loop_
_entity.id
_entity.type
_entity.pdbx_description
1 polymer ?
#
loop_
_entity_poly.entity_id
_entity_poly.type
_entity_poly.pdbx_seq_one_letter_code
_entity_poly.pdbx_strand_id
1 'polypeptide(L)'
;IDFDDMLLKALYPTVEFPSYKLVLVDEVQDLSKLEWQVISKIAQKTEELFLVGDDDQAIYGWKGSDVRIFQKWPCKKENVVRLETSYRLPGKIYDFALSIRDDIKYRLGNEFTCQKRIDPDQKDEGQISYINGLDEIEDLNENSQIILCARANNLLRPYADFLKQNNLIWLEKSQGMDDRGKFKSSFPSNCQEVIESWNTLQEGYPIKGTDYIKMVKQMNVEFISERKKTALSKKDTAPIELYEADKMFSYEELKNKFYLNAPLEKMWHEIFYFDTTRIRSAKKPKAIFRDKEDFNDYLKGCWERNKNLTTEITLSSIHGVKGMEADKVVLGVEWGYSLSAYKKGNQQDEDEEVRVCYVGITRAKKELYLFEPPGQYKNPFPLLQTYLGEKYDG
;
A
#
# COMPACT_ATOMS: atom_id res chain seq x y z
N ILE A 1 18.31 2.88 20.68
CA ILE A 1 17.29 3.93 20.85
C ILE A 1 16.27 3.69 19.75
N ASP A 2 15.05 3.36 20.13
CA ASP A 2 13.90 3.26 19.25
C ASP A 2 12.98 4.48 19.39
N PHE A 3 11.82 4.45 18.72
CA PHE A 3 10.88 5.57 18.79
C PHE A 3 10.25 5.71 20.17
N ASP A 4 9.97 4.61 20.86
CA ASP A 4 9.38 4.64 22.19
C ASP A 4 10.37 5.22 23.21
N ASP A 5 11.67 4.91 23.09
CA ASP A 5 12.74 5.54 23.86
C ASP A 5 12.77 7.07 23.69
N MET A 6 12.52 7.56 22.47
CA MET A 6 12.46 9.00 22.21
C MET A 6 11.28 9.65 22.90
N LEU A 7 10.10 9.03 22.83
CA LEU A 7 8.89 9.51 23.51
C LEU A 7 9.07 9.48 25.05
N LEU A 8 9.64 8.39 25.59
CA LEU A 8 9.94 8.29 27.02
C LEU A 8 10.89 9.39 27.48
N LYS A 9 11.95 9.68 26.70
CA LYS A 9 12.87 10.79 27.00
C LYS A 9 12.17 12.15 26.99
N ALA A 10 11.25 12.36 26.05
CA ALA A 10 10.46 13.59 26.00
C ALA A 10 9.62 13.83 27.28
N LEU A 11 9.29 12.76 28.00
CA LEU A 11 8.53 12.83 29.26
C LEU A 11 9.42 13.12 30.51
N TYR A 12 10.74 13.06 30.40
CA TYR A 12 11.59 13.35 31.54
C TYR A 12 11.36 14.76 32.08
N PRO A 13 11.38 14.96 33.41
CA PRO A 13 11.17 16.27 34.03
C PRO A 13 12.14 17.36 33.55
N THR A 14 13.35 16.93 33.16
CA THR A 14 14.41 17.82 32.65
C THR A 14 14.20 18.27 31.20
N VAL A 15 13.27 17.65 30.45
CA VAL A 15 12.95 18.04 29.08
C VAL A 15 11.80 19.02 29.11
N GLU A 16 12.08 20.24 28.70
CA GLU A 16 11.09 21.29 28.57
C GLU A 16 10.68 21.49 27.11
N PHE A 17 9.37 21.57 26.87
CA PHE A 17 8.84 22.01 25.59
C PHE A 17 8.74 23.52 25.52
N PRO A 18 8.94 24.15 24.36
CA PRO A 18 8.64 25.54 24.13
C PRO A 18 7.17 25.85 24.44
N SER A 19 6.86 27.12 24.73
CA SER A 19 5.48 27.60 24.78
C SER A 19 4.98 27.85 23.35
N TYR A 20 3.85 27.27 23.01
CA TYR A 20 3.22 27.43 21.70
C TYR A 20 1.93 28.24 21.85
N LYS A 21 1.65 29.12 20.87
CA LYS A 21 0.35 29.78 20.78
C LYS A 21 -0.72 28.81 20.31
N LEU A 22 -0.37 27.96 19.36
CA LEU A 22 -1.26 27.01 18.75
C LEU A 22 -0.55 25.67 18.53
N VAL A 23 -1.18 24.57 18.90
CA VAL A 23 -0.78 23.21 18.56
C VAL A 23 -1.95 22.52 17.88
N LEU A 24 -1.70 21.92 16.72
CA LEU A 24 -2.65 21.12 15.95
C LEU A 24 -2.17 19.67 15.96
N VAL A 25 -3.03 18.75 16.37
CA VAL A 25 -2.74 17.31 16.36
C VAL A 25 -3.80 16.63 15.51
N ASP A 26 -3.36 16.01 14.41
CA ASP A 26 -4.22 15.28 13.49
C ASP A 26 -4.16 13.77 13.75
N GLU A 27 -5.18 13.03 13.28
CA GLU A 27 -5.31 11.58 13.43
C GLU A 27 -5.19 11.11 14.88
N VAL A 28 -5.73 11.88 15.83
CA VAL A 28 -5.54 11.63 17.27
C VAL A 28 -6.08 10.29 17.76
N GLN A 29 -7.01 9.67 17.03
CA GLN A 29 -7.55 8.35 17.34
C GLN A 29 -6.50 7.24 17.22
N ASP A 30 -5.38 7.50 16.53
CA ASP A 30 -4.30 6.52 16.32
C ASP A 30 -3.17 6.62 17.36
N LEU A 31 -3.23 7.60 18.24
CA LEU A 31 -2.19 7.84 19.25
C LEU A 31 -2.17 6.76 20.32
N SER A 32 -0.96 6.26 20.62
CA SER A 32 -0.70 5.40 21.75
C SER A 32 -0.82 6.16 23.09
N LYS A 33 -0.94 5.44 24.19
CA LYS A 33 -0.97 6.05 25.54
C LYS A 33 0.29 6.88 25.82
N LEU A 34 1.43 6.48 25.28
CA LEU A 34 2.70 7.19 25.46
C LEU A 34 2.69 8.52 24.68
N GLU A 35 2.21 8.51 23.45
CA GLU A 35 2.07 9.71 22.64
C GLU A 35 1.08 10.69 23.28
N TRP A 36 -0.05 10.20 23.81
CA TRP A 36 -1.01 11.03 24.56
C TRP A 36 -0.37 11.70 25.78
N GLN A 37 0.55 11.04 26.51
CA GLN A 37 1.29 11.66 27.61
C GLN A 37 2.18 12.79 27.12
N VAL A 38 2.85 12.63 25.97
CA VAL A 38 3.67 13.68 25.36
C VAL A 38 2.78 14.87 24.95
N ILE A 39 1.66 14.62 24.27
CA ILE A 39 0.69 15.67 23.91
C ILE A 39 0.19 16.41 25.16
N SER A 40 -0.16 15.68 26.22
CA SER A 40 -0.61 16.28 27.48
C SER A 40 0.47 17.19 28.09
N LYS A 41 1.74 16.81 28.00
CA LYS A 41 2.87 17.64 28.49
C LYS A 41 3.05 18.90 27.64
N ILE A 42 2.91 18.80 26.32
CA ILE A 42 2.96 19.95 25.38
C ILE A 42 1.78 20.89 25.68
N ALA A 43 0.58 20.34 25.87
CA ALA A 43 -0.63 21.10 26.12
C ALA A 43 -0.56 22.03 27.35
N GLN A 44 0.25 21.64 28.36
CA GLN A 44 0.45 22.46 29.59
C GLN A 44 1.11 23.83 29.31
N LYS A 45 1.81 23.95 28.18
CA LYS A 45 2.50 25.21 27.77
C LYS A 45 1.95 25.76 26.46
N THR A 46 0.72 25.38 26.09
CA THR A 46 0.07 25.77 24.84
C THR A 46 -1.17 26.61 25.15
N GLU A 47 -1.33 27.74 24.44
CA GLU A 47 -2.48 28.62 24.60
C GLU A 47 -3.73 27.99 23.97
N GLU A 48 -3.62 27.44 22.76
CA GLU A 48 -4.70 26.80 22.04
C GLU A 48 -4.28 25.42 21.51
N LEU A 49 -5.06 24.39 21.82
CA LEU A 49 -4.84 23.01 21.36
C LEU A 49 -6.04 22.54 20.55
N PHE A 50 -5.81 22.17 19.30
CA PHE A 50 -6.79 21.55 18.41
C PHE A 50 -6.44 20.06 18.22
N LEU A 51 -7.38 19.20 18.56
CA LEU A 51 -7.30 17.76 18.34
C LEU A 51 -8.28 17.39 17.23
N VAL A 52 -7.77 16.80 16.16
CA VAL A 52 -8.56 16.42 14.99
C VAL A 52 -8.46 14.90 14.82
N GLY A 53 -9.59 14.25 14.61
CA GLY A 53 -9.62 12.80 14.42
C GLY A 53 -11.01 12.25 14.15
N ASP A 54 -11.06 11.00 13.76
CA ASP A 54 -12.27 10.22 13.50
C ASP A 54 -12.17 8.91 14.29
N ASP A 55 -12.95 8.79 15.37
CA ASP A 55 -12.91 7.62 16.25
C ASP A 55 -13.49 6.36 15.57
N ASP A 56 -14.28 6.51 14.51
CA ASP A 56 -14.74 5.41 13.67
C ASP A 56 -13.64 4.85 12.76
N GLN A 57 -12.50 5.55 12.63
CA GLN A 57 -11.31 5.09 11.89
C GLN A 57 -10.15 4.63 12.79
N ALA A 58 -10.40 4.42 14.10
CA ALA A 58 -9.40 3.93 15.04
C ALA A 58 -9.15 2.43 14.84
N ILE A 59 -8.11 2.04 14.11
CA ILE A 59 -7.79 0.66 13.75
C ILE A 59 -6.40 0.20 14.19
N TYR A 60 -5.72 0.95 15.05
CA TYR A 60 -4.37 0.64 15.50
C TYR A 60 -4.28 0.25 16.99
N GLY A 61 -5.37 -0.30 17.55
CA GLY A 61 -5.38 -0.81 18.93
C GLY A 61 -4.28 -1.84 19.18
N TRP A 62 -3.98 -2.69 18.20
CA TRP A 62 -2.88 -3.65 18.25
C TRP A 62 -1.47 -3.01 18.34
N LYS A 63 -1.32 -1.73 18.03
CA LYS A 63 -0.09 -0.94 18.25
C LYS A 63 -0.07 -0.21 19.58
N GLY A 64 -1.13 -0.35 20.39
CA GLY A 64 -1.28 0.33 21.67
C GLY A 64 -2.00 1.68 21.57
N SER A 65 -2.63 2.02 20.44
CA SER A 65 -3.52 3.18 20.39
C SER A 65 -4.75 2.95 21.28
N ASP A 66 -5.24 4.01 21.90
CA ASP A 66 -6.41 3.95 22.78
C ASP A 66 -7.36 5.11 22.45
N VAL A 67 -8.30 4.84 21.55
CA VAL A 67 -9.31 5.81 21.11
C VAL A 67 -10.15 6.38 22.25
N ARG A 68 -10.27 5.65 23.38
CA ARG A 68 -11.01 6.11 24.56
C ARG A 68 -10.40 7.36 25.19
N ILE A 69 -9.10 7.58 25.03
CA ILE A 69 -8.44 8.81 25.51
C ILE A 69 -8.96 10.00 24.72
N PHE A 70 -9.05 9.88 23.40
CA PHE A 70 -9.66 10.91 22.54
C PHE A 70 -11.12 11.14 22.90
N GLN A 71 -11.92 10.06 23.00
CA GLN A 71 -13.33 10.12 23.31
C GLN A 71 -13.63 10.78 24.68
N LYS A 72 -12.71 10.67 25.64
CA LYS A 72 -12.82 11.21 27.01
C LYS A 72 -11.97 12.45 27.24
N TRP A 73 -11.36 13.01 26.20
CA TRP A 73 -10.54 14.21 26.36
C TRP A 73 -11.36 15.35 26.97
N PRO A 74 -10.86 16.00 28.03
CA PRO A 74 -11.60 17.06 28.70
C PRO A 74 -11.73 18.27 27.79
N CYS A 75 -12.93 18.45 27.22
CA CYS A 75 -13.26 19.55 26.36
C CYS A 75 -14.68 20.03 26.67
N LYS A 76 -14.90 21.36 26.62
CA LYS A 76 -16.25 21.88 26.73
C LYS A 76 -17.05 21.56 25.46
N LYS A 77 -18.36 21.30 25.62
CA LYS A 77 -19.23 20.91 24.48
C LYS A 77 -19.22 21.95 23.36
N GLU A 78 -19.16 23.23 23.71
CA GLU A 78 -19.10 24.35 22.76
C GLU A 78 -17.81 24.39 21.91
N ASN A 79 -16.74 23.73 22.37
CA ASN A 79 -15.48 23.64 21.65
C ASN A 79 -15.35 22.38 20.78
N VAL A 80 -16.40 21.56 20.73
CA VAL A 80 -16.43 20.37 19.86
C VAL A 80 -17.09 20.74 18.56
N VAL A 81 -16.30 20.73 17.48
CA VAL A 81 -16.78 20.95 16.11
C VAL A 81 -16.82 19.61 15.38
N ARG A 82 -17.88 19.34 14.68
CA ARG A 82 -18.04 18.13 13.88
C ARG A 82 -18.17 18.47 12.42
N LEU A 83 -17.46 17.71 11.60
CA LEU A 83 -17.55 17.79 10.15
C LEU A 83 -18.65 16.83 9.70
N GLU A 84 -19.83 17.37 9.41
CA GLU A 84 -21.03 16.56 9.15
C GLU A 84 -21.11 16.06 7.70
N THR A 85 -20.32 16.62 6.78
CA THR A 85 -20.42 16.33 5.36
C THR A 85 -19.26 15.49 4.90
N SER A 86 -19.52 14.32 4.32
CA SER A 86 -18.52 13.54 3.60
C SER A 86 -18.37 14.06 2.18
N TYR A 87 -17.17 14.46 1.81
CA TYR A 87 -16.82 14.94 0.46
C TYR A 87 -16.17 13.87 -0.41
N ARG A 88 -16.01 12.67 0.11
CA ARG A 88 -15.31 11.56 -0.55
C ARG A 88 -16.30 10.55 -1.14
N LEU A 89 -17.27 10.15 -0.34
CA LEU A 89 -18.07 8.96 -0.63
C LEU A 89 -19.29 9.29 -1.47
N PRO A 90 -19.56 8.54 -2.54
CA PRO A 90 -20.84 8.58 -3.24
C PRO A 90 -21.95 7.95 -2.39
N GLY A 91 -23.19 8.31 -2.69
CA GLY A 91 -24.35 8.05 -1.82
C GLY A 91 -24.51 6.62 -1.38
N LYS A 92 -24.49 5.65 -2.32
CA LYS A 92 -24.71 4.21 -1.99
C LYS A 92 -23.57 3.66 -1.12
N ILE A 93 -22.30 4.01 -1.43
CA ILE A 93 -21.15 3.56 -0.63
C ILE A 93 -21.18 4.19 0.75
N TYR A 94 -21.61 5.45 0.86
CA TYR A 94 -21.78 6.13 2.12
C TYR A 94 -22.83 5.45 3.01
N ASP A 95 -24.02 5.17 2.47
CA ASP A 95 -25.11 4.51 3.21
C ASP A 95 -24.67 3.12 3.70
N PHE A 96 -23.98 2.37 2.83
CA PHE A 96 -23.42 1.08 3.21
C PHE A 96 -22.35 1.22 4.30
N ALA A 97 -21.43 2.18 4.19
CA ALA A 97 -20.43 2.44 5.22
C ALA A 97 -21.10 2.80 6.57
N LEU A 98 -22.18 3.60 6.56
CA LEU A 98 -22.92 3.93 7.76
C LEU A 98 -23.58 2.71 8.39
N SER A 99 -24.18 1.82 7.61
CA SER A 99 -24.81 0.59 8.14
C SER A 99 -23.80 -0.30 8.87
N ILE A 100 -22.56 -0.41 8.36
CA ILE A 100 -21.46 -1.12 9.04
C ILE A 100 -21.04 -0.36 10.31
N ARG A 101 -20.85 0.96 10.21
CA ARG A 101 -20.42 1.80 11.33
C ARG A 101 -21.35 1.72 12.52
N ASP A 102 -22.66 1.62 12.30
CA ASP A 102 -23.67 1.64 13.34
C ASP A 102 -23.61 0.42 14.27
N ASP A 103 -22.87 -0.62 13.88
CA ASP A 103 -22.54 -1.75 14.75
C ASP A 103 -21.41 -1.46 15.76
N ILE A 104 -20.69 -0.34 15.64
CA ILE A 104 -19.70 0.09 16.63
C ILE A 104 -20.42 0.55 17.90
N LYS A 105 -20.17 -0.08 19.03
CA LYS A 105 -20.86 0.21 20.30
C LYS A 105 -20.26 1.41 21.04
N TYR A 106 -18.93 1.53 21.04
CA TYR A 106 -18.23 2.63 21.71
C TYR A 106 -17.75 3.68 20.72
N ARG A 107 -18.50 4.78 20.61
CA ARG A 107 -18.28 5.89 19.68
C ARG A 107 -18.43 7.24 20.36
N LEU A 108 -17.81 8.28 19.80
CA LEU A 108 -18.09 9.69 20.12
C LEU A 108 -19.49 10.07 19.61
N GLY A 109 -20.49 9.83 20.47
CA GLY A 109 -21.84 10.36 20.30
C GLY A 109 -22.65 9.83 19.11
N ASN A 110 -23.66 9.00 19.42
CA ASN A 110 -24.68 8.58 18.44
C ASN A 110 -25.56 9.73 17.95
N GLU A 111 -25.35 10.97 18.43
CA GLU A 111 -26.24 12.12 18.19
C GLU A 111 -25.99 12.85 16.88
N PHE A 112 -24.99 12.40 16.09
CA PHE A 112 -24.52 13.13 14.92
C PHE A 112 -24.53 12.24 13.68
N THR A 113 -25.54 12.41 12.87
CA THR A 113 -25.60 11.89 11.52
C THR A 113 -24.81 12.81 10.62
N CYS A 114 -23.75 12.30 9.96
CA CYS A 114 -23.16 13.00 8.83
C CYS A 114 -24.25 13.23 7.77
N GLN A 115 -24.42 14.46 7.33
CA GLN A 115 -25.31 14.73 6.21
C GLN A 115 -24.64 14.25 4.92
N LYS A 116 -25.39 13.57 4.07
CA LYS A 116 -24.95 13.26 2.73
C LYS A 116 -24.61 14.56 2.02
N ARG A 117 -23.39 14.68 1.49
CA ARG A 117 -23.18 15.65 0.46
C ARG A 117 -23.83 15.10 -0.81
N ILE A 118 -24.93 15.67 -1.18
CA ILE A 118 -25.38 15.67 -2.58
C ILE A 118 -24.58 16.81 -3.22
N ASP A 119 -23.48 16.48 -3.85
CA ASP A 119 -22.87 17.44 -4.78
C ASP A 119 -23.88 17.59 -5.91
N PRO A 120 -24.44 18.79 -6.15
CA PRO A 120 -25.38 19.00 -7.22
C PRO A 120 -24.81 18.63 -8.60
N ASP A 121 -23.46 18.67 -8.71
CA ASP A 121 -22.72 18.33 -9.91
C ASP A 121 -22.25 16.85 -9.94
N GLN A 122 -22.30 16.15 -8.80
CA GLN A 122 -21.91 14.73 -8.71
C GLN A 122 -23.13 13.85 -8.93
N LYS A 123 -23.40 13.50 -10.17
CA LYS A 123 -24.50 12.60 -10.58
C LYS A 123 -24.24 11.14 -10.22
N ASP A 124 -23.05 10.80 -9.76
CA ASP A 124 -22.66 9.43 -9.48
C ASP A 124 -23.08 9.03 -8.05
N GLU A 125 -24.05 8.13 -7.96
CA GLU A 125 -24.47 7.55 -6.68
C GLU A 125 -23.47 6.54 -6.13
N GLY A 126 -22.48 6.16 -6.91
CA GLY A 126 -21.54 5.08 -6.64
C GLY A 126 -22.16 3.69 -6.91
N GLN A 127 -21.28 2.72 -7.03
CA GLN A 127 -21.66 1.34 -7.27
C GLN A 127 -21.09 0.42 -6.21
N ILE A 128 -21.89 -0.57 -5.79
CA ILE A 128 -21.43 -1.67 -4.94
C ILE A 128 -21.77 -2.96 -5.68
N SER A 129 -20.75 -3.79 -5.89
CA SER A 129 -20.88 -5.08 -6.58
C SER A 129 -20.26 -6.19 -5.75
N TYR A 130 -20.91 -7.35 -5.75
CA TYR A 130 -20.34 -8.56 -5.19
C TYR A 130 -19.74 -9.40 -6.31
N ILE A 131 -18.51 -9.87 -6.13
CA ILE A 131 -17.78 -10.63 -7.14
C ILE A 131 -17.14 -11.88 -6.52
N ASN A 132 -17.11 -12.96 -7.29
CA ASN A 132 -16.43 -14.20 -6.95
C ASN A 132 -15.10 -14.35 -7.71
N GLY A 133 -14.95 -13.61 -8.82
CA GLY A 133 -13.76 -13.56 -9.64
C GLY A 133 -13.28 -12.13 -9.85
N LEU A 134 -11.96 -11.92 -9.84
CA LEU A 134 -11.38 -10.60 -10.12
C LEU A 134 -11.43 -10.24 -11.61
N ASP A 135 -11.75 -11.18 -12.47
CA ASP A 135 -12.05 -11.02 -13.89
C ASP A 135 -13.41 -10.35 -14.13
N GLU A 136 -14.27 -10.31 -13.12
CA GLU A 136 -15.55 -9.58 -13.15
C GLU A 136 -15.37 -8.06 -13.03
N ILE A 137 -14.17 -7.58 -12.69
CA ILE A 137 -13.88 -6.14 -12.56
C ILE A 137 -13.61 -5.57 -13.94
N GLU A 138 -14.50 -4.67 -14.39
CA GLU A 138 -14.33 -3.95 -15.64
C GLU A 138 -13.13 -2.98 -15.52
N ASP A 139 -12.39 -2.83 -16.65
CA ASP A 139 -11.34 -1.81 -16.82
C ASP A 139 -10.21 -1.80 -15.77
N LEU A 140 -9.74 -2.99 -15.37
CA LEU A 140 -8.52 -3.11 -14.53
C LEU A 140 -7.27 -2.47 -15.17
N ASN A 141 -7.34 -2.09 -16.43
CA ASN A 141 -6.21 -1.59 -17.23
C ASN A 141 -6.31 -0.10 -17.60
N GLU A 142 -7.42 0.55 -17.30
CA GLU A 142 -7.62 1.95 -17.65
C GLU A 142 -7.10 2.87 -16.53
N ASN A 143 -6.90 4.14 -16.85
CA ASN A 143 -6.32 5.20 -16.02
C ASN A 143 -7.03 5.48 -14.67
N SER A 144 -7.63 4.44 -14.06
CA SER A 144 -8.32 4.53 -12.78
C SER A 144 -7.45 3.99 -11.65
N GLN A 145 -7.44 4.68 -10.53
CA GLN A 145 -6.79 4.20 -9.31
C GLN A 145 -7.58 3.05 -8.72
N ILE A 146 -6.91 1.94 -8.43
CA ILE A 146 -7.51 0.72 -7.92
C ILE A 146 -6.80 0.27 -6.64
N ILE A 147 -7.56 0.05 -5.58
CA ILE A 147 -7.06 -0.58 -4.35
C ILE A 147 -7.65 -1.98 -4.24
N LEU A 148 -6.77 -2.99 -4.18
CA LEU A 148 -7.12 -4.36 -3.80
C LEU A 148 -6.72 -4.56 -2.36
N CYS A 149 -7.66 -4.77 -1.46
CA CYS A 149 -7.34 -4.89 -0.05
C CYS A 149 -8.08 -6.01 0.67
N ALA A 150 -7.44 -6.53 1.71
CA ALA A 150 -7.98 -7.56 2.58
C ALA A 150 -7.67 -7.26 4.05
N ARG A 151 -8.37 -7.93 4.99
CA ARG A 151 -8.15 -7.75 6.43
C ARG A 151 -6.70 -7.99 6.84
N ALA A 152 -6.04 -8.97 6.25
CA ALA A 152 -4.67 -9.35 6.59
C ALA A 152 -3.83 -9.71 5.36
N ASN A 153 -2.51 -9.57 5.47
CA ASN A 153 -1.59 -9.79 4.35
C ASN A 153 -1.62 -11.23 3.79
N ASN A 154 -1.91 -12.24 4.64
CA ASN A 154 -2.03 -13.62 4.18
C ASN A 154 -3.25 -13.86 3.27
N LEU A 155 -4.24 -12.97 3.32
CA LEU A 155 -5.44 -13.01 2.50
C LEU A 155 -5.26 -12.30 1.14
N LEU A 156 -4.10 -11.67 0.90
CA LEU A 156 -3.78 -10.99 -0.35
C LEU A 156 -3.33 -11.94 -1.47
N ARG A 157 -3.12 -13.22 -1.17
CA ARG A 157 -2.58 -14.18 -2.12
C ARG A 157 -3.44 -14.35 -3.39
N PRO A 158 -4.78 -14.51 -3.31
CA PRO A 158 -5.61 -14.63 -4.50
C PRO A 158 -5.49 -13.44 -5.46
N TYR A 159 -5.41 -12.23 -4.89
CA TYR A 159 -5.23 -11.01 -5.69
C TYR A 159 -3.86 -10.99 -6.40
N ALA A 160 -2.78 -11.29 -5.66
CA ALA A 160 -1.45 -11.30 -6.22
C ALA A 160 -1.28 -12.38 -7.32
N ASP A 161 -1.88 -13.56 -7.13
CA ASP A 161 -1.85 -14.64 -8.12
C ASP A 161 -2.63 -14.23 -9.39
N PHE A 162 -3.79 -13.58 -9.24
CA PHE A 162 -4.55 -13.04 -10.36
C PHE A 162 -3.77 -11.95 -11.13
N LEU A 163 -3.23 -10.97 -10.43
CA LEU A 163 -2.44 -9.89 -11.04
C LEU A 163 -1.24 -10.45 -11.80
N LYS A 164 -0.54 -11.43 -11.21
CA LYS A 164 0.58 -12.11 -11.84
C LYS A 164 0.16 -12.87 -13.10
N GLN A 165 -0.90 -13.69 -13.03
CA GLN A 165 -1.39 -14.46 -14.17
C GLN A 165 -1.82 -13.60 -15.35
N ASN A 166 -2.31 -12.39 -15.06
CA ASN A 166 -2.73 -11.42 -16.05
C ASN A 166 -1.63 -10.43 -16.45
N ASN A 167 -0.39 -10.62 -16.00
CA ASN A 167 0.74 -9.73 -16.28
C ASN A 167 0.43 -8.26 -15.95
N LEU A 168 -0.23 -8.04 -14.81
CA LEU A 168 -0.56 -6.71 -14.29
C LEU A 168 0.49 -6.29 -13.28
N ILE A 169 0.94 -5.04 -13.37
CA ILE A 169 1.86 -4.44 -12.41
C ILE A 169 1.05 -3.91 -11.22
N TRP A 170 1.56 -4.07 -10.01
CA TRP A 170 0.94 -3.51 -8.80
C TRP A 170 1.98 -2.91 -7.85
N LEU A 171 1.50 -2.03 -6.98
CA LEU A 171 2.25 -1.48 -5.86
C LEU A 171 1.91 -2.27 -4.59
N GLU A 172 2.92 -2.75 -3.88
CA GLU A 172 2.76 -3.44 -2.60
C GLU A 172 3.50 -2.67 -1.50
N LYS A 173 2.87 -2.48 -0.34
CA LYS A 173 3.49 -1.78 0.79
C LYS A 173 4.66 -2.58 1.34
N SER A 174 5.83 -1.96 1.39
CA SER A 174 7.04 -2.56 1.95
C SER A 174 6.88 -2.85 3.43
N GLN A 175 7.34 -4.04 3.88
CA GLN A 175 7.29 -4.48 5.28
C GLN A 175 8.66 -4.44 5.98
N GLY A 176 9.71 -3.86 5.34
CA GLY A 176 11.05 -3.75 5.91
C GLY A 176 11.17 -2.65 6.96
N MET A 177 12.12 -2.77 7.91
CA MET A 177 12.42 -1.70 8.88
C MET A 177 12.82 -0.39 8.21
N ASP A 178 13.58 -0.47 7.11
CA ASP A 178 14.14 0.68 6.41
C ASP A 178 13.17 1.31 5.39
N ASP A 179 12.07 0.61 5.07
CA ASP A 179 11.10 0.99 4.03
C ASP A 179 9.68 1.17 4.59
N ARG A 180 9.52 1.50 5.86
CA ARG A 180 8.20 1.67 6.48
C ARG A 180 7.38 2.73 5.73
N GLY A 181 6.21 2.30 5.25
CA GLY A 181 5.27 3.17 4.57
C GLY A 181 5.51 3.38 3.08
N LYS A 182 6.59 2.86 2.50
CA LYS A 182 6.84 2.93 1.05
C LYS A 182 6.14 1.81 0.31
N PHE A 183 5.55 2.14 -0.81
CA PHE A 183 5.07 1.16 -1.77
C PHE A 183 6.18 0.79 -2.74
N LYS A 184 6.27 -0.50 -3.09
CA LYS A 184 7.21 -1.03 -4.08
C LYS A 184 6.43 -1.67 -5.21
N SER A 185 6.85 -1.40 -6.44
CA SER A 185 6.29 -2.02 -7.62
C SER A 185 6.63 -3.50 -7.69
N SER A 186 5.69 -4.32 -8.14
CA SER A 186 5.91 -5.72 -8.54
C SER A 186 6.83 -5.84 -9.75
N PHE A 187 6.95 -4.75 -10.53
CA PHE A 187 7.97 -4.57 -11.56
C PHE A 187 9.05 -3.63 -11.01
N PRO A 188 10.18 -4.15 -10.48
CA PRO A 188 11.15 -3.33 -9.78
C PRO A 188 11.82 -2.30 -10.68
N SER A 189 12.06 -1.10 -10.17
CA SER A 189 12.69 0.00 -10.92
C SER A 189 14.08 -0.38 -11.48
N ASN A 190 14.83 -1.21 -10.76
CA ASN A 190 16.12 -1.68 -11.26
C ASN A 190 16.01 -2.62 -12.49
N CYS A 191 14.90 -3.34 -12.64
CA CYS A 191 14.62 -4.13 -13.83
C CYS A 191 14.23 -3.19 -14.98
N GLN A 192 13.36 -2.23 -14.71
CA GLN A 192 12.94 -1.21 -15.67
C GLN A 192 14.14 -0.43 -16.20
N GLU A 193 14.99 0.10 -15.33
CA GLU A 193 16.19 0.84 -15.70
C GLU A 193 17.14 0.03 -16.62
N VAL A 194 17.29 -1.27 -16.37
CA VAL A 194 18.10 -2.17 -17.20
C VAL A 194 17.50 -2.37 -18.59
N ILE A 195 16.18 -2.57 -18.64
CA ILE A 195 15.44 -2.77 -19.89
C ILE A 195 15.47 -1.50 -20.74
N GLU A 196 15.22 -0.35 -20.14
CA GLU A 196 15.27 0.96 -20.81
C GLU A 196 16.65 1.26 -21.35
N SER A 197 17.71 0.97 -20.57
CA SER A 197 19.09 1.15 -21.03
C SER A 197 19.44 0.26 -22.23
N TRP A 198 18.93 -0.98 -22.24
CA TRP A 198 19.11 -1.88 -23.39
C TRP A 198 18.37 -1.37 -24.63
N ASN A 199 17.13 -0.95 -24.50
CA ASN A 199 16.35 -0.39 -25.60
C ASN A 199 17.00 0.88 -26.16
N THR A 200 17.54 1.73 -25.29
CA THR A 200 18.29 2.94 -25.68
C THR A 200 19.49 2.59 -26.58
N LEU A 201 20.25 1.53 -26.24
CA LEU A 201 21.33 1.04 -27.07
C LEU A 201 20.84 0.46 -28.41
N GLN A 202 19.70 -0.24 -28.41
CA GLN A 202 19.09 -0.79 -29.64
C GLN A 202 18.63 0.32 -30.59
N GLU A 203 18.20 1.44 -30.05
CA GLU A 203 17.82 2.64 -30.82
C GLU A 203 19.04 3.43 -31.31
N GLY A 204 20.25 3.01 -30.96
CA GLY A 204 21.49 3.64 -31.36
C GLY A 204 21.98 4.78 -30.48
N TYR A 205 21.32 5.01 -29.35
CA TYR A 205 21.72 6.06 -28.39
C TYR A 205 22.70 5.52 -27.34
N PRO A 206 23.61 6.37 -26.83
CA PRO A 206 24.52 5.98 -25.77
C PRO A 206 23.86 5.98 -24.40
N ILE A 207 24.40 5.17 -23.47
CA ILE A 207 23.94 5.09 -22.08
C ILE A 207 25.04 5.49 -21.09
N LYS A 208 24.68 5.78 -19.85
CA LYS A 208 25.62 6.06 -18.76
C LYS A 208 26.41 4.80 -18.38
N GLY A 209 27.66 4.97 -17.99
CA GLY A 209 28.49 3.86 -17.50
C GLY A 209 27.90 3.17 -16.26
N THR A 210 27.23 3.93 -15.38
CA THR A 210 26.51 3.40 -14.22
C THR A 210 25.32 2.50 -14.58
N ASP A 211 24.64 2.80 -15.68
CA ASP A 211 23.53 2.00 -16.18
C ASP A 211 24.03 0.71 -16.83
N TYR A 212 25.16 0.80 -17.56
CA TYR A 212 25.85 -0.40 -18.02
C TYR A 212 26.26 -1.34 -16.88
N ILE A 213 26.74 -0.81 -15.76
CA ILE A 213 27.06 -1.63 -14.57
C ILE A 213 25.80 -2.33 -14.03
N LYS A 214 24.64 -1.66 -14.02
CA LYS A 214 23.37 -2.29 -13.64
C LYS A 214 22.99 -3.43 -14.59
N MET A 215 23.14 -3.21 -15.90
CA MET A 215 22.92 -4.24 -16.93
C MET A 215 23.82 -5.45 -16.73
N VAL A 216 25.12 -5.23 -16.55
CA VAL A 216 26.10 -6.31 -16.32
C VAL A 216 25.72 -7.22 -15.15
N LYS A 217 25.22 -6.65 -14.07
CA LYS A 217 24.78 -7.42 -12.88
C LYS A 217 23.64 -8.41 -13.17
N GLN A 218 22.80 -8.10 -14.14
CA GLN A 218 21.63 -8.90 -14.51
C GLN A 218 21.85 -9.75 -15.78
N MET A 219 22.95 -9.54 -16.51
CA MET A 219 23.24 -10.20 -17.77
C MET A 219 23.51 -11.70 -17.57
N ASN A 220 23.01 -12.52 -18.49
CA ASN A 220 23.32 -13.96 -18.49
C ASN A 220 24.81 -14.22 -18.71
N VAL A 221 25.30 -15.31 -18.11
CA VAL A 221 26.71 -15.75 -18.24
C VAL A 221 27.10 -16.08 -19.67
N GLU A 222 26.15 -16.35 -20.53
CA GLU A 222 26.31 -16.55 -21.95
C GLU A 222 26.91 -15.31 -22.66
N PHE A 223 26.49 -14.11 -22.19
CA PHE A 223 26.94 -12.84 -22.78
C PHE A 223 28.06 -12.16 -22.01
N ILE A 224 28.33 -12.56 -20.77
CA ILE A 224 29.45 -12.06 -19.97
C ILE A 224 29.87 -13.10 -18.92
N SER A 225 31.17 -13.46 -18.89
CA SER A 225 31.65 -14.42 -17.90
C SER A 225 31.48 -13.89 -16.45
N GLU A 226 31.22 -14.77 -15.49
CA GLU A 226 31.06 -14.40 -14.05
C GLU A 226 32.28 -13.63 -13.50
N ARG A 227 33.51 -13.96 -13.95
CA ARG A 227 34.71 -13.22 -13.55
C ARG A 227 34.68 -11.76 -14.01
N LYS A 228 34.30 -11.52 -15.27
CA LYS A 228 34.16 -10.16 -15.83
C LYS A 228 33.00 -9.41 -15.22
N LYS A 229 31.86 -10.08 -15.03
CA LYS A 229 30.68 -9.55 -14.35
C LYS A 229 31.04 -9.05 -12.94
N THR A 230 31.74 -9.87 -12.16
CA THR A 230 32.21 -9.50 -10.82
C THR A 230 33.17 -8.31 -10.86
N ALA A 231 34.12 -8.29 -11.77
CA ALA A 231 35.10 -7.21 -11.90
C ALA A 231 34.45 -5.88 -12.27
N LEU A 232 33.49 -5.85 -13.20
CA LEU A 232 32.79 -4.64 -13.62
C LEU A 232 31.75 -4.16 -12.59
N SER A 233 31.24 -5.05 -11.73
CA SER A 233 30.20 -4.72 -10.75
C SER A 233 30.74 -4.12 -9.44
N LYS A 234 32.04 -4.19 -9.19
CA LYS A 234 32.67 -3.67 -7.96
C LYS A 234 33.41 -2.39 -8.26
N LYS A 235 33.18 -1.34 -7.48
CA LYS A 235 33.78 -0.02 -7.65
C LYS A 235 35.31 -0.05 -7.63
N ASP A 236 35.90 -0.94 -6.84
CA ASP A 236 37.36 -1.04 -6.68
C ASP A 236 38.07 -1.75 -7.86
N THR A 237 37.32 -2.48 -8.68
CA THR A 237 37.87 -3.28 -9.80
C THR A 237 37.33 -2.86 -11.16
N ALA A 238 36.27 -2.12 -11.24
CA ALA A 238 35.74 -1.59 -12.49
C ALA A 238 36.52 -0.37 -12.95
N PRO A 239 36.63 -0.16 -14.28
CA PRO A 239 37.21 1.05 -14.83
C PRO A 239 36.55 2.31 -14.30
N ILE A 240 37.35 3.28 -13.82
CA ILE A 240 36.86 4.49 -13.17
C ILE A 240 35.94 5.30 -14.07
N GLU A 241 36.18 5.27 -15.37
CA GLU A 241 35.36 5.98 -16.38
C GLU A 241 33.90 5.53 -16.42
N LEU A 242 33.57 4.30 -15.99
CA LEU A 242 32.19 3.82 -15.87
C LEU A 242 31.43 4.47 -14.71
N TYR A 243 32.12 5.14 -13.79
CA TYR A 243 31.52 5.85 -12.65
C TYR A 243 31.53 7.37 -12.81
N GLU A 244 32.08 7.88 -13.92
CA GLU A 244 31.99 9.31 -14.24
C GLU A 244 30.55 9.70 -14.55
N ALA A 245 29.99 10.67 -13.81
CA ALA A 245 28.55 10.95 -13.77
C ALA A 245 27.92 11.28 -15.13
N ASP A 246 28.68 11.98 -15.99
CA ASP A 246 28.18 12.51 -17.27
C ASP A 246 28.76 11.75 -18.49
N LYS A 247 29.53 10.70 -18.25
CA LYS A 247 30.14 9.94 -19.35
C LYS A 247 29.16 8.95 -19.94
N MET A 248 28.95 9.08 -21.24
CA MET A 248 28.05 8.25 -22.03
C MET A 248 28.88 7.30 -22.90
N PHE A 249 28.36 6.11 -23.12
CA PHE A 249 29.01 5.05 -23.89
C PHE A 249 28.07 4.50 -24.95
N SER A 250 28.52 4.45 -26.19
CA SER A 250 27.83 3.76 -27.28
C SER A 250 27.95 2.24 -27.14
N TYR A 251 27.08 1.50 -27.84
CA TYR A 251 27.17 0.03 -27.89
C TYR A 251 28.57 -0.46 -28.31
N GLU A 252 29.16 0.14 -29.36
CA GLU A 252 30.50 -0.26 -29.85
C GLU A 252 31.61 0.00 -28.83
N GLU A 253 31.53 1.08 -28.07
CA GLU A 253 32.50 1.34 -27.00
C GLU A 253 32.34 0.32 -25.85
N LEU A 254 31.10 0.00 -25.47
CA LEU A 254 30.83 -1.01 -24.43
C LEU A 254 31.28 -2.41 -24.87
N LYS A 255 31.06 -2.74 -26.15
CA LYS A 255 31.51 -4.01 -26.74
C LYS A 255 33.05 -4.12 -26.78
N ASN A 256 33.72 -3.10 -27.27
CA ASN A 256 35.16 -3.14 -27.48
C ASN A 256 35.98 -2.98 -26.20
N LYS A 257 35.53 -2.12 -25.28
CA LYS A 257 36.27 -1.79 -24.05
C LYS A 257 35.81 -2.57 -22.82
N PHE A 258 34.53 -2.88 -22.71
CA PHE A 258 33.89 -3.38 -21.48
C PHE A 258 33.19 -4.74 -21.64
N TYR A 259 33.48 -5.45 -22.73
CA TYR A 259 33.06 -6.84 -22.92
C TYR A 259 31.56 -7.08 -23.10
N LEU A 260 30.80 -6.13 -23.64
CA LEU A 260 29.43 -6.32 -24.02
C LEU A 260 29.34 -7.24 -25.26
N ASN A 261 28.99 -8.50 -25.06
CA ASN A 261 28.90 -9.49 -26.16
C ASN A 261 27.46 -9.84 -26.54
N ALA A 262 26.47 -9.17 -25.96
CA ALA A 262 25.08 -9.39 -26.28
C ALA A 262 24.74 -8.75 -27.64
N PRO A 263 24.24 -9.49 -28.65
CA PRO A 263 23.84 -8.93 -29.93
C PRO A 263 22.64 -7.97 -29.78
N LEU A 264 22.68 -6.83 -30.49
CA LEU A 264 21.65 -5.80 -30.41
C LEU A 264 20.24 -6.27 -30.88
N GLU A 265 20.19 -7.26 -31.76
CA GLU A 265 18.94 -7.83 -32.27
C GLU A 265 18.19 -8.66 -31.24
N LYS A 266 18.85 -9.04 -30.14
CA LYS A 266 18.20 -9.81 -29.08
C LYS A 266 17.34 -8.97 -28.17
N MET A 267 16.17 -9.48 -27.85
CA MET A 267 15.27 -8.86 -26.88
C MET A 267 15.86 -8.93 -25.48
N TRP A 268 15.54 -7.97 -24.64
CA TRP A 268 16.08 -7.85 -23.27
C TRP A 268 15.89 -9.14 -22.44
N HIS A 269 14.75 -9.83 -22.56
CA HIS A 269 14.46 -11.06 -21.82
C HIS A 269 15.33 -12.27 -22.23
N GLU A 270 15.98 -12.21 -23.37
CA GLU A 270 16.98 -13.21 -23.80
C GLU A 270 18.36 -12.96 -23.19
N ILE A 271 18.65 -11.71 -22.81
CA ILE A 271 19.97 -11.26 -22.34
C ILE A 271 20.04 -11.18 -20.83
N PHE A 272 18.98 -10.67 -20.19
CA PHE A 272 18.96 -10.41 -18.75
C PHE A 272 18.12 -11.44 -18.01
N TYR A 273 18.59 -11.78 -16.81
CA TYR A 273 17.93 -12.73 -15.94
C TYR A 273 17.86 -12.16 -14.52
N PHE A 274 16.73 -11.61 -14.15
CA PHE A 274 16.56 -10.89 -12.90
C PHE A 274 16.34 -11.83 -11.70
N ASP A 275 16.89 -11.45 -10.54
CA ASP A 275 16.79 -12.22 -9.31
C ASP A 275 15.59 -11.77 -8.46
N THR A 276 14.78 -12.74 -8.03
CA THR A 276 13.60 -12.54 -7.18
C THR A 276 13.93 -12.20 -5.73
N THR A 277 15.19 -12.28 -5.30
CA THR A 277 15.57 -12.16 -3.87
C THR A 277 15.12 -10.86 -3.21
N ARG A 278 14.92 -9.79 -4.00
CA ARG A 278 14.45 -8.49 -3.51
C ARG A 278 12.92 -8.36 -3.43
N ILE A 279 12.16 -9.28 -4.05
CA ILE A 279 10.69 -9.28 -4.06
C ILE A 279 10.15 -10.19 -2.97
N ARG A 280 10.99 -11.04 -2.39
CA ARG A 280 10.62 -11.87 -1.26
C ARG A 280 10.39 -11.00 -0.03
N SER A 281 9.13 -10.81 0.33
CA SER A 281 8.80 -10.39 1.68
C SER A 281 9.35 -11.47 2.63
N ALA A 282 10.30 -11.10 3.48
CA ALA A 282 10.97 -12.01 4.42
C ALA A 282 10.03 -12.75 5.39
N LYS A 283 8.74 -12.42 5.41
CA LYS A 283 7.70 -12.96 6.29
C LYS A 283 6.62 -13.79 5.58
N LYS A 284 6.67 -13.96 4.25
CA LYS A 284 5.66 -14.76 3.55
C LYS A 284 6.13 -16.20 3.41
N PRO A 285 5.38 -17.21 3.90
CA PRO A 285 5.74 -18.62 3.82
C PRO A 285 5.80 -19.16 2.38
N LYS A 286 5.22 -18.47 1.39
CA LYS A 286 5.31 -18.80 -0.04
C LYS A 286 5.50 -17.50 -0.83
N ALA A 287 6.61 -17.40 -1.57
CA ALA A 287 6.82 -16.31 -2.52
C ALA A 287 5.73 -16.33 -3.60
N ILE A 288 5.33 -15.15 -4.09
CA ILE A 288 4.39 -15.01 -5.20
C ILE A 288 4.98 -15.66 -6.47
N PHE A 289 6.27 -15.49 -6.66
CA PHE A 289 7.02 -16.14 -7.74
C PHE A 289 7.69 -17.41 -7.21
N ARG A 290 7.53 -18.54 -7.92
CA ARG A 290 8.07 -19.85 -7.55
C ARG A 290 9.59 -19.85 -7.59
N ASP A 291 10.15 -19.30 -8.67
CA ASP A 291 11.57 -19.24 -8.99
C ASP A 291 11.88 -18.01 -9.85
N LYS A 292 13.12 -17.92 -10.33
CA LYS A 292 13.57 -16.82 -11.18
C LYS A 292 12.94 -16.86 -12.57
N GLU A 293 12.68 -18.02 -13.12
CA GLU A 293 12.07 -18.20 -14.43
C GLU A 293 10.64 -17.66 -14.43
N ASP A 294 9.83 -18.10 -13.47
CA ASP A 294 8.47 -17.63 -13.24
C ASP A 294 8.39 -16.09 -13.07
N PHE A 295 9.41 -15.49 -12.46
CA PHE A 295 9.50 -14.04 -12.33
C PHE A 295 9.87 -13.35 -13.65
N ASN A 296 10.82 -13.89 -14.40
CA ASN A 296 11.23 -13.31 -15.67
C ASN A 296 10.14 -13.44 -16.74
N ASP A 297 9.38 -14.53 -16.73
CA ASP A 297 8.19 -14.70 -17.58
C ASP A 297 7.12 -13.65 -17.26
N TYR A 298 6.89 -13.38 -15.99
CA TYR A 298 5.99 -12.31 -15.57
C TYR A 298 6.48 -10.93 -16.03
N LEU A 299 7.77 -10.60 -15.87
CA LEU A 299 8.33 -9.33 -16.34
C LEU A 299 8.17 -9.16 -17.86
N LYS A 300 8.41 -10.25 -18.61
CA LYS A 300 8.20 -10.27 -20.07
C LYS A 300 6.74 -9.98 -20.41
N GLY A 301 5.80 -10.68 -19.80
CA GLY A 301 4.37 -10.47 -20.03
C GLY A 301 3.91 -9.05 -19.67
N CYS A 302 4.39 -8.48 -18.56
CA CYS A 302 4.11 -7.09 -18.20
C CYS A 302 4.63 -6.10 -19.25
N TRP A 303 5.84 -6.32 -19.75
CA TRP A 303 6.44 -5.47 -20.79
C TRP A 303 5.66 -5.53 -22.10
N GLU A 304 5.26 -6.73 -22.53
CA GLU A 304 4.47 -6.92 -23.76
C GLU A 304 3.09 -6.26 -23.65
N ARG A 305 2.49 -6.29 -22.44
CA ARG A 305 1.18 -5.69 -22.18
C ARG A 305 1.23 -4.16 -22.09
N ASN A 306 2.22 -3.60 -21.38
CA ASN A 306 2.29 -2.17 -21.11
C ASN A 306 3.75 -1.66 -21.17
N LYS A 307 4.13 -1.10 -22.31
CA LYS A 307 5.46 -0.54 -22.52
C LYS A 307 5.82 0.62 -21.58
N ASN A 308 4.83 1.34 -21.06
CA ASN A 308 5.06 2.46 -20.14
C ASN A 308 5.28 2.00 -18.70
N LEU A 309 5.04 0.72 -18.38
CA LEU A 309 5.25 0.09 -17.06
C LEU A 309 4.64 0.87 -15.89
N THR A 310 3.60 1.67 -16.15
CA THR A 310 2.86 2.41 -15.12
C THR A 310 1.76 1.55 -14.53
N THR A 311 1.43 1.79 -13.27
CA THR A 311 0.31 1.12 -12.62
C THR A 311 -0.38 2.04 -11.62
N GLU A 312 -1.70 1.93 -11.59
CA GLU A 312 -2.56 2.55 -10.59
C GLU A 312 -3.14 1.50 -9.62
N ILE A 313 -2.67 0.26 -9.68
CA ILE A 313 -3.15 -0.84 -8.83
C ILE A 313 -2.31 -0.90 -7.54
N THR A 314 -2.96 -0.77 -6.39
CA THR A 314 -2.34 -0.95 -5.07
C THR A 314 -2.87 -2.21 -4.41
N LEU A 315 -1.96 -3.09 -3.95
CA LEU A 315 -2.27 -4.31 -3.20
C LEU A 315 -1.76 -4.19 -1.76
N SER A 316 -2.67 -4.21 -0.78
CA SER A 316 -2.26 -4.08 0.63
C SER A 316 -3.34 -4.59 1.59
N SER A 317 -3.00 -4.72 2.89
CA SER A 317 -4.02 -4.87 3.93
C SER A 317 -4.81 -3.58 4.10
N ILE A 318 -6.02 -3.67 4.68
CA ILE A 318 -6.85 -2.50 5.00
C ILE A 318 -6.07 -1.49 5.85
N HIS A 319 -5.30 -1.95 6.84
CA HIS A 319 -4.42 -1.08 7.64
C HIS A 319 -3.36 -0.36 6.79
N GLY A 320 -2.90 -1.00 5.72
CA GLY A 320 -1.91 -0.41 4.83
C GLY A 320 -2.45 0.68 3.93
N VAL A 321 -3.74 0.65 3.61
CA VAL A 321 -4.41 1.64 2.75
C VAL A 321 -5.16 2.71 3.53
N LYS A 322 -5.11 2.71 4.87
CA LYS A 322 -5.64 3.81 5.66
C LYS A 322 -4.99 5.13 5.21
N GLY A 323 -5.80 6.17 5.03
CA GLY A 323 -5.36 7.46 4.49
C GLY A 323 -5.27 7.53 2.96
N MET A 324 -5.37 6.39 2.25
CA MET A 324 -5.48 6.35 0.79
C MET A 324 -6.93 6.37 0.33
N GLU A 325 -7.12 6.63 -0.96
CA GLU A 325 -8.41 6.52 -1.64
C GLU A 325 -8.19 6.14 -3.11
N ALA A 326 -9.19 5.52 -3.73
CA ALA A 326 -9.13 5.11 -5.13
C ALA A 326 -10.50 5.20 -5.79
N ASP A 327 -10.52 5.27 -7.12
CA ASP A 327 -11.77 5.23 -7.88
C ASP A 327 -12.49 3.90 -7.66
N LYS A 328 -11.75 2.79 -7.70
CA LYS A 328 -12.25 1.44 -7.47
C LYS A 328 -11.56 0.80 -6.28
N VAL A 329 -12.34 0.19 -5.40
CA VAL A 329 -11.81 -0.57 -4.25
C VAL A 329 -12.38 -1.98 -4.29
N VAL A 330 -11.49 -2.96 -4.20
CA VAL A 330 -11.86 -4.38 -4.06
C VAL A 330 -11.53 -4.80 -2.65
N LEU A 331 -12.55 -4.96 -1.84
CA LEU A 331 -12.47 -5.35 -0.45
C LEU A 331 -12.75 -6.85 -0.31
N GLY A 332 -11.78 -7.61 0.19
CA GLY A 332 -11.98 -9.02 0.50
C GLY A 332 -12.94 -9.21 1.67
N VAL A 333 -13.98 -10.01 1.47
CA VAL A 333 -14.95 -10.33 2.52
C VAL A 333 -14.43 -11.38 3.51
N GLU A 334 -13.37 -12.10 3.16
CA GLU A 334 -12.71 -13.09 4.02
C GLU A 334 -11.91 -12.40 5.13
N TRP A 335 -12.19 -12.76 6.41
CA TRP A 335 -11.56 -12.16 7.59
C TRP A 335 -10.53 -13.06 8.26
N GLY A 336 -10.52 -14.35 7.92
CA GLY A 336 -9.54 -15.32 8.43
C GLY A 336 -9.57 -15.45 9.96
N TYR A 337 -8.38 -15.53 10.56
CA TYR A 337 -8.25 -15.69 12.03
C TYR A 337 -8.73 -14.47 12.83
N SER A 338 -8.76 -13.29 12.25
CA SER A 338 -9.26 -12.07 12.91
C SER A 338 -10.74 -12.19 13.29
N LEU A 339 -11.50 -13.05 12.60
CA LEU A 339 -12.87 -13.37 12.95
C LEU A 339 -13.00 -14.06 14.33
N SER A 340 -11.96 -14.77 14.78
CA SER A 340 -11.98 -15.37 16.11
C SER A 340 -11.86 -14.34 17.23
N ALA A 341 -11.15 -13.23 16.99
CA ALA A 341 -11.12 -12.09 17.91
C ALA A 341 -12.49 -11.39 17.96
N TYR A 342 -13.11 -11.15 16.82
CA TYR A 342 -14.47 -10.62 16.72
C TYR A 342 -15.51 -11.46 17.45
N LYS A 343 -15.43 -12.80 17.35
CA LYS A 343 -16.41 -13.73 17.97
C LYS A 343 -16.16 -14.03 19.47
N LYS A 344 -14.96 -13.84 19.98
CA LYS A 344 -14.53 -14.22 21.32
C LYS A 344 -13.89 -13.10 22.11
N GLY A 345 -13.68 -11.95 21.46
CA GLY A 345 -13.07 -10.78 22.06
C GLY A 345 -14.01 -10.08 23.05
N ASN A 346 -13.47 -9.05 23.65
CA ASN A 346 -14.29 -8.08 24.36
C ASN A 346 -14.90 -7.11 23.33
N GLN A 347 -15.87 -6.30 23.77
CA GLN A 347 -16.56 -5.33 22.91
C GLN A 347 -15.59 -4.37 22.18
N GLN A 348 -14.45 -4.06 22.76
CA GLN A 348 -13.45 -3.18 22.14
C GLN A 348 -12.79 -3.84 20.92
N ASP A 349 -12.50 -5.13 20.98
CA ASP A 349 -11.93 -5.89 19.86
C ASP A 349 -12.98 -6.06 18.75
N GLU A 350 -14.25 -6.26 19.11
CA GLU A 350 -15.36 -6.31 18.16
C GLU A 350 -15.50 -4.97 17.43
N ASP A 351 -15.54 -3.86 18.17
CA ASP A 351 -15.63 -2.51 17.61
C ASP A 351 -14.42 -2.19 16.70
N GLU A 352 -13.22 -2.66 17.03
CA GLU A 352 -12.04 -2.47 16.19
C GLU A 352 -12.18 -3.19 14.84
N GLU A 353 -12.68 -4.43 14.82
CA GLU A 353 -12.91 -5.16 13.57
C GLU A 353 -13.98 -4.49 12.70
N VAL A 354 -15.03 -3.95 13.30
CA VAL A 354 -16.04 -3.16 12.58
C VAL A 354 -15.42 -1.90 11.97
N ARG A 355 -14.57 -1.19 12.74
CA ARG A 355 -13.82 -0.03 12.23
C ARG A 355 -12.89 -0.39 11.06
N VAL A 356 -12.22 -1.53 11.14
CA VAL A 356 -11.38 -2.00 10.03
C VAL A 356 -12.20 -2.19 8.76
N CYS A 357 -13.39 -2.80 8.87
CA CYS A 357 -14.30 -2.95 7.73
C CYS A 357 -14.76 -1.58 7.19
N TYR A 358 -15.21 -0.71 8.07
CA TYR A 358 -15.62 0.66 7.73
C TYR A 358 -14.50 1.43 7.00
N VAL A 359 -13.24 1.35 7.50
CA VAL A 359 -12.09 1.96 6.84
C VAL A 359 -11.90 1.40 5.44
N GLY A 360 -11.99 0.08 5.24
CA GLY A 360 -11.85 -0.54 3.92
C GLY A 360 -12.88 -0.01 2.92
N ILE A 361 -14.16 0.02 3.31
CA ILE A 361 -15.26 0.52 2.49
C ILE A 361 -15.07 1.99 2.12
N THR A 362 -14.65 2.81 3.09
CA THR A 362 -14.52 4.27 2.89
C THR A 362 -13.33 4.69 2.05
N ARG A 363 -12.59 3.76 1.45
CA ARG A 363 -11.51 4.07 0.49
C ARG A 363 -12.03 4.30 -0.93
N ALA A 364 -13.26 3.86 -1.25
CA ALA A 364 -13.83 3.90 -2.58
C ALA A 364 -14.45 5.27 -2.91
N LYS A 365 -14.04 5.87 -4.04
CA LYS A 365 -14.61 7.14 -4.54
C LYS A 365 -15.74 6.95 -5.54
N LYS A 366 -15.79 5.80 -6.24
CA LYS A 366 -16.79 5.52 -7.29
C LYS A 366 -17.39 4.13 -7.16
N GLU A 367 -16.54 3.10 -7.07
CA GLU A 367 -16.95 1.70 -7.13
C GLU A 367 -16.34 0.91 -5.97
N LEU A 368 -17.17 0.12 -5.30
CA LEU A 368 -16.79 -0.82 -4.27
C LEU A 368 -17.15 -2.24 -4.72
N TYR A 369 -16.15 -3.10 -4.81
CA TYR A 369 -16.32 -4.52 -5.07
C TYR A 369 -16.10 -5.29 -3.77
N LEU A 370 -17.07 -6.09 -3.36
CA LEU A 370 -16.95 -7.05 -2.27
C LEU A 370 -16.54 -8.39 -2.86
N PHE A 371 -15.31 -8.81 -2.60
CA PHE A 371 -14.70 -9.98 -3.23
C PHE A 371 -14.67 -11.18 -2.30
N GLU A 372 -15.32 -12.26 -2.71
CA GLU A 372 -15.21 -13.56 -2.07
C GLU A 372 -14.30 -14.48 -2.90
N PRO A 373 -13.05 -14.73 -2.47
CA PRO A 373 -12.15 -15.56 -3.24
C PRO A 373 -12.65 -17.01 -3.31
N PRO A 374 -12.55 -17.67 -4.47
CA PRO A 374 -12.92 -19.08 -4.60
C PRO A 374 -11.99 -19.96 -3.76
N GLY A 375 -12.55 -20.92 -2.98
CA GLY A 375 -11.76 -21.88 -2.23
C GLY A 375 -12.24 -22.19 -0.82
N GLN A 376 -11.37 -22.82 -0.02
CA GLN A 376 -11.70 -23.42 1.30
C GLN A 376 -11.76 -22.42 2.47
N TYR A 377 -11.38 -21.17 2.30
CA TYR A 377 -11.41 -20.16 3.36
C TYR A 377 -12.82 -19.54 3.42
N LYS A 378 -13.62 -20.03 4.38
CA LYS A 378 -14.97 -19.49 4.58
C LYS A 378 -15.12 -18.96 6.00
N ASN A 379 -14.46 -17.84 6.27
CA ASN A 379 -14.70 -17.03 7.45
C ASN A 379 -14.99 -15.58 7.02
N PRO A 380 -16.06 -15.35 6.26
CA PRO A 380 -16.43 -14.01 5.85
C PRO A 380 -16.87 -13.18 7.06
N PHE A 381 -16.68 -11.87 6.96
CA PHE A 381 -17.09 -10.95 8.02
C PHE A 381 -18.61 -10.91 8.10
N PRO A 382 -19.22 -11.18 9.28
CA PRO A 382 -20.67 -11.36 9.40
C PRO A 382 -21.50 -10.20 8.87
N LEU A 383 -21.07 -8.96 9.11
CA LEU A 383 -21.79 -7.77 8.66
C LEU A 383 -21.82 -7.64 7.14
N LEU A 384 -20.73 -8.05 6.46
CA LEU A 384 -20.72 -8.07 5.00
C LEU A 384 -21.62 -9.18 4.43
N GLN A 385 -21.76 -10.30 5.13
CA GLN A 385 -22.65 -11.38 4.73
C GLN A 385 -24.14 -10.99 4.86
N THR A 386 -24.52 -10.31 5.94
CA THR A 386 -25.91 -9.88 6.16
C THR A 386 -26.36 -8.98 5.00
N TYR A 387 -25.53 -8.03 4.61
CA TYR A 387 -25.81 -7.15 3.48
C TYR A 387 -25.95 -7.92 2.14
N LEU A 388 -25.18 -8.99 1.98
CA LEU A 388 -25.24 -9.85 0.80
C LEU A 388 -26.51 -10.73 0.78
N GLY A 389 -26.92 -11.27 1.95
CA GLY A 389 -28.12 -12.08 2.07
C GLY A 389 -29.40 -11.31 1.78
N GLU A 390 -29.53 -10.08 2.25
CA GLU A 390 -30.68 -9.22 2.01
C GLU A 390 -30.89 -8.86 0.51
N LYS A 391 -29.84 -8.91 -0.31
CA LYS A 391 -29.94 -8.67 -1.76
C LYS A 391 -30.21 -9.91 -2.61
N TYR A 392 -29.97 -11.11 -2.06
CA TYR A 392 -30.23 -12.37 -2.78
C TYR A 392 -31.62 -12.92 -2.55
N ASP A 393 -32.32 -12.48 -1.50
CA ASP A 393 -33.72 -12.86 -1.22
C ASP A 393 -34.75 -11.87 -1.79
N GLY A 394 -34.35 -10.92 -2.57
CA GLY A 394 -35.14 -9.94 -3.32
C GLY A 394 -34.80 -10.03 -4.82
#